data_347531b55aa62884570c876d9be5d086
#
_entry.id   347531b55aa62884570c876d9be5d086
#
_cell.length_a   1.000
_cell.length_b   1.000
_cell.length_c   1.000
_cell.angle_alpha   90.00
_cell.angle_beta   90.00
_cell.angle_gamma   90.00
#
_symmetry.space_group_name_H-M   'P 1'
#
loop_
_entity.id
_entity.type
_entity.pdbx_description
1 polymer ?
#
loop_
_entity_poly.entity_id
_entity_poly.type
_entity_poly.pdbx_seq_one_letter_code
_entity_poly.pdbx_strand_id
1 'polypeptide(L)' 'MSLIHRYQSNGYNIVLDINSGCIHLVDEVTYEVLPYLEEGMEAAAIAEKLGDRFKKEDVELTFEQGYLTI' A
#
# COMPACT_ATOMS: atom_id res chain seq x y z
N MET A 1 -14.37 8.18 -1.75
CA MET A 1 -14.36 7.46 -0.47
C MET A 1 -13.49 6.22 -0.57
N SER A 2 -12.61 6.03 0.40
CA SER A 2 -11.70 4.89 0.38
C SER A 2 -12.39 3.63 0.88
N LEU A 3 -12.18 2.51 0.16
CA LEU A 3 -12.67 1.21 0.57
C LEU A 3 -11.64 0.47 1.43
N ILE A 4 -10.50 1.09 1.64
CA ILE A 4 -9.43 0.52 2.43
C ILE A 4 -9.11 1.46 3.58
N HIS A 5 -9.11 0.92 4.78
CA HIS A 5 -8.75 1.66 5.97
C HIS A 5 -7.44 1.12 6.50
N ARG A 6 -6.44 1.99 6.67
CA ARG A 6 -5.14 1.57 7.16
C ARG A 6 -4.80 2.24 8.47
N TYR A 7 -4.11 1.49 9.33
CA TYR A 7 -3.66 2.02 10.60
C TYR A 7 -2.48 1.20 11.12
N GLN A 8 -1.82 1.73 12.13
CA GLN A 8 -0.67 1.07 12.76
C GLN A 8 -1.01 0.75 14.20
N SER A 9 -0.63 -0.44 14.64
CA SER A 9 -0.85 -0.88 16.00
C SER A 9 0.25 -1.84 16.42
N ASN A 10 0.88 -1.59 17.57
CA ASN A 10 1.92 -2.43 18.14
C ASN A 10 3.06 -2.74 17.17
N GLY A 11 3.42 -1.76 16.34
CA GLY A 11 4.48 -1.93 15.36
C GLY A 11 4.06 -2.63 14.09
N TYR A 12 2.79 -2.98 13.96
CA TYR A 12 2.27 -3.63 12.77
C TYR A 12 1.54 -2.64 11.87
N ASN A 13 1.70 -2.82 10.58
CA ASN A 13 0.96 -2.06 9.59
C ASN A 13 -0.26 -2.87 9.19
N ILE A 14 -1.43 -2.35 9.48
CA ILE A 14 -2.68 -3.08 9.31
C ILE A 14 -3.53 -2.42 8.26
N VAL A 15 -4.10 -3.24 7.38
CA VAL A 15 -5.00 -2.77 6.33
C VAL A 15 -6.33 -3.51 6.46
N LEU A 16 -7.40 -2.75 6.60
CA LEU A 16 -8.75 -3.31 6.64
C LEU A 16 -9.42 -3.05 5.31
N ASP A 17 -9.78 -4.12 4.62
CA ASP A 17 -10.57 -4.04 3.40
C ASP A 17 -12.04 -4.01 3.79
N ILE A 18 -12.64 -2.84 3.70
CA ILE A 18 -14.02 -2.62 4.13
C ILE A 18 -14.99 -3.44 3.28
N ASN A 19 -14.67 -3.60 2.01
CA ASN A 19 -15.56 -4.31 1.09
C ASN A 19 -15.70 -5.80 1.42
N SER A 20 -14.59 -6.45 1.77
CA SER A 20 -14.59 -7.87 2.11
C SER A 20 -14.61 -8.14 3.61
N GLY A 21 -14.32 -7.13 4.41
CA GLY A 21 -14.19 -7.28 5.86
C GLY A 21 -12.90 -7.95 6.29
N CYS A 22 -11.95 -8.11 5.39
CA CYS A 22 -10.68 -8.78 5.67
C CYS A 22 -9.65 -7.84 6.26
N ILE A 23 -8.83 -8.36 7.17
CA ILE A 23 -7.73 -7.62 7.77
C ILE A 23 -6.42 -8.22 7.28
N HIS A 24 -5.53 -7.36 6.80
CA HIS A 24 -4.24 -7.79 6.28
C HIS A 24 -3.10 -7.12 7.04
N LEU A 25 -2.06 -7.88 7.32
CA LEU A 25 -0.81 -7.33 7.84
C LEU A 25 0.12 -7.12 6.65
N VAL A 26 0.62 -5.91 6.50
CA VAL A 26 1.44 -5.53 5.36
C VAL A 26 2.76 -4.91 5.83
N ASP A 27 3.74 -4.87 4.95
CA ASP A 27 4.99 -4.22 5.25
C ASP A 27 4.86 -2.70 5.08
N GLU A 28 5.93 -1.99 5.45
CA GLU A 28 5.92 -0.53 5.42
C GLU A 28 5.72 0.02 4.01
N VAL A 29 6.35 -0.61 3.02
CA VAL A 29 6.23 -0.17 1.63
C VAL A 29 4.78 -0.28 1.16
N THR A 30 4.15 -1.42 1.40
CA THR A 30 2.76 -1.64 1.03
C THR A 30 1.85 -0.64 1.72
N TYR A 31 2.08 -0.41 3.02
CA TYR A 31 1.28 0.52 3.80
C TYR A 31 1.32 1.93 3.20
N GLU A 32 2.50 2.37 2.79
CA GLU A 32 2.67 3.71 2.22
C GLU A 32 2.14 3.81 0.78
N VAL A 33 2.22 2.72 0.04
CA VAL A 33 1.82 2.70 -1.38
C VAL A 33 0.30 2.65 -1.56
N LEU A 34 -0.41 1.98 -0.66
CA LEU A 34 -1.84 1.73 -0.83
C LEU A 34 -2.70 2.95 -1.12
N PRO A 35 -2.56 4.10 -0.42
CA PRO A 35 -3.40 5.25 -0.74
C PRO A 35 -3.17 5.77 -2.14
N TYR A 36 -1.95 5.66 -2.66
CA TYR A 36 -1.67 6.08 -4.02
C TYR A 36 -2.28 5.14 -5.05
N LEU A 37 -2.31 3.84 -4.73
CA LEU A 37 -2.99 2.86 -5.57
C LEU A 37 -4.48 3.15 -5.67
N GLU A 38 -5.09 3.53 -4.55
CA GLU A 38 -6.51 3.88 -4.54
C GLU A 38 -6.80 5.12 -5.39
N GLU A 39 -5.85 6.04 -5.46
CA GLU A 39 -5.98 7.24 -6.27
C GLU A 39 -5.76 6.95 -7.76
N GLY A 40 -5.33 5.74 -8.09
CA GLY A 40 -5.07 5.37 -9.47
C GLY A 40 -3.72 5.80 -10.00
N MET A 41 -2.77 6.10 -9.11
CA MET A 41 -1.43 6.49 -9.53
C MET A 41 -0.65 5.33 -10.11
N GLU A 42 0.19 5.63 -11.08
CA GLU A 42 1.06 4.62 -11.68
C GLU A 42 2.25 4.32 -10.77
N ALA A 43 2.81 3.12 -10.92
CA ALA A 43 3.96 2.69 -10.12
C ALA A 43 5.14 3.65 -10.23
N ALA A 44 5.40 4.18 -11.41
CA ALA A 44 6.51 5.12 -11.62
C ALA A 44 6.29 6.41 -10.82
N ALA A 45 5.07 6.91 -10.80
CA ALA A 45 4.74 8.12 -10.05
C ALA A 45 4.87 7.89 -8.55
N ILE A 46 4.41 6.74 -8.09
CA ILE A 46 4.52 6.36 -6.67
C ILE A 46 5.98 6.22 -6.27
N ALA A 47 6.77 5.56 -7.11
CA ALA A 47 8.20 5.38 -6.84
C ALA A 47 8.92 6.72 -6.74
N GLU A 48 8.53 7.69 -7.56
CA GLU A 48 9.12 9.02 -7.53
C GLU A 48 8.78 9.75 -6.21
N LYS A 49 7.54 9.63 -5.77
CA LYS A 49 7.13 10.24 -4.50
C LYS A 49 7.80 9.62 -3.30
N LEU A 50 8.00 8.32 -3.33
CA LEU A 50 8.57 7.57 -2.21
C LEU A 50 10.05 7.26 -2.40
N GLY A 51 10.68 7.83 -3.41
CA GLY A 51 12.08 7.55 -3.75
C GLY A 51 13.09 7.83 -2.64
N ASP A 52 12.75 8.77 -1.75
CA ASP A 52 13.62 9.09 -0.62
C ASP A 52 13.56 8.05 0.50
N ARG A 53 12.50 7.25 0.53
CA ARG A 53 12.26 6.31 1.61
C ARG A 53 12.40 4.86 1.16
N PHE A 54 12.04 4.56 -0.08
CA PHE A 54 12.02 3.20 -0.60
C PHE A 54 12.68 3.15 -1.97
N LYS A 55 13.22 1.99 -2.31
CA LYS A 55 13.80 1.78 -3.63
C LYS A 55 12.69 1.59 -4.65
N LYS A 56 12.95 2.00 -5.87
CA LYS A 56 12.00 1.83 -6.96
C LYS A 56 11.58 0.37 -7.13
N GLU A 57 12.52 -0.54 -6.98
CA GLU A 57 12.22 -1.97 -7.10
C GLU A 57 11.23 -2.43 -6.05
N ASP A 58 11.36 -1.94 -4.82
CA ASP A 58 10.44 -2.30 -3.74
C ASP A 58 9.05 -1.77 -4.01
N VAL A 59 8.94 -0.55 -4.51
CA VAL A 59 7.64 0.04 -4.84
C VAL A 59 6.98 -0.72 -5.98
N GLU A 60 7.74 -1.07 -7.01
CA GLU A 60 7.19 -1.83 -8.14
C GLU A 60 6.71 -3.21 -7.72
N LEU A 61 7.47 -3.88 -6.87
CA LEU A 61 7.08 -5.19 -6.37
C LEU A 61 5.80 -5.11 -5.54
N THR A 62 5.69 -4.10 -4.70
CA THR A 62 4.50 -3.88 -3.90
C THR A 62 3.30 -3.54 -4.77
N PHE A 63 3.51 -2.74 -5.79
CA PHE A 63 2.45 -2.38 -6.74
C PHE A 63 1.85 -3.64 -7.37
N GLU A 64 2.71 -4.57 -7.75
CA GLU A 64 2.29 -5.82 -8.36
C GLU A 64 1.58 -6.74 -7.37
N GLN A 65 2.20 -6.96 -6.21
CA GLN A 65 1.68 -7.89 -5.21
C GLN A 65 0.52 -7.31 -4.40
N GLY A 66 0.65 -6.09 -3.96
CA GLY A 66 -0.37 -5.44 -3.16
C GLY A 66 -1.68 -5.25 -3.90
N TYR A 67 -1.58 -4.91 -5.16
CA TYR A 67 -2.76 -4.72 -6.00
C TYR A 67 -3.55 -6.02 -6.16
N LEU A 68 -2.85 -7.13 -6.30
CA LEU A 68 -3.49 -8.43 -6.47
C LEU A 68 -4.04 -8.99 -5.17
N THR A 69 -3.46 -8.61 -4.04
CA THR A 69 -3.87 -9.12 -2.74
C THR A 69 -5.13 -8.42 -2.23
N ILE A 70 -5.26 -7.18 -2.56
CA ILE A 70 -6.38 -6.35 -2.11
C ILE A 70 -7.36 -6.11 -3.26
#